data_ac77091e5a0c9c5a4aa0f3c5f0ee59f6
#
_entry.id   ac77091e5a0c9c5a4aa0f3c5f0ee59f6
#
_cell.length_a   1.000
_cell.length_b   1.000
_cell.length_c   1.000
_cell.angle_alpha   90.00
_cell.angle_beta   90.00
_cell.angle_gamma   90.00
#
_symmetry.space_group_name_H-M   'P 1'
#
loop_
_entity.id
_entity.type
_entity.pdbx_description
1 polymer ?
#
loop_
_entity_poly.entity_id
_entity_poly.type
_entity_poly.pdbx_seq_one_letter_code
_entity_poly.pdbx_strand_id
1 'polypeptide(L)'
;MTSSSVTQGIDHVGLTVRDLNRTRDFFIGCLGWKQVGERPAYPAAFVSDGHITLTLWEVKDHGNAVGFDRRANIGLHHLAFRVADEQSLVEIVERIAAWPDTTIEFAPELLGQGPKTHAMVYEPGGIRLEFTYDPAAQSGSNRAG
;
A
#
# COMPACT_ATOMS: atom_id res chain seq x y z
N MET A 1 -26.70 -22.00 -12.80
CA MET A 1 -26.18 -21.77 -11.44
C MET A 1 -24.84 -21.05 -11.51
N THR A 2 -24.77 -19.90 -10.84
CA THR A 2 -23.49 -19.22 -10.67
C THR A 2 -22.81 -19.83 -9.44
N SER A 3 -21.56 -20.26 -9.58
CA SER A 3 -20.79 -20.73 -8.45
C SER A 3 -20.25 -19.54 -7.68
N SER A 4 -20.29 -19.60 -6.36
CA SER A 4 -19.65 -18.59 -5.51
C SER A 4 -18.13 -18.84 -5.48
N SER A 5 -17.36 -17.78 -5.23
CA SER A 5 -15.91 -17.91 -5.06
C SER A 5 -15.60 -18.78 -3.83
N VAL A 6 -14.60 -19.63 -3.96
CA VAL A 6 -14.10 -20.43 -2.82
C VAL A 6 -13.16 -19.63 -1.93
N THR A 7 -12.69 -18.46 -2.39
CA THR A 7 -11.90 -17.55 -1.56
C THR A 7 -12.80 -16.49 -0.94
N GLN A 8 -12.40 -15.93 0.20
CA GLN A 8 -13.16 -14.93 0.94
C GLN A 8 -12.42 -13.60 1.05
N GLY A 9 -11.60 -13.28 0.06
CA GLY A 9 -10.83 -12.04 0.03
C GLY A 9 -9.35 -12.28 0.30
N ILE A 10 -8.65 -11.20 0.55
CA ILE A 10 -7.20 -11.23 0.80
C ILE A 10 -6.96 -11.33 2.31
N ASP A 11 -6.14 -12.31 2.71
CA ASP A 11 -5.72 -12.45 4.11
C ASP A 11 -4.58 -11.47 4.44
N HIS A 12 -3.52 -11.52 3.66
CA HIS A 12 -2.37 -10.64 3.78
C HIS A 12 -1.64 -10.55 2.44
N VAL A 13 -0.74 -9.57 2.32
CA VAL A 13 0.09 -9.40 1.13
C VAL A 13 1.55 -9.43 1.55
N GLY A 14 2.35 -10.28 0.91
CA GLY A 14 3.78 -10.36 1.15
C GLY A 14 4.54 -9.55 0.10
N LEU A 15 5.42 -8.66 0.56
CA LEU A 15 6.25 -7.83 -0.29
C LEU A 15 7.72 -8.09 0.01
N THR A 16 8.52 -8.33 -1.01
CA THR A 16 9.96 -8.33 -0.87
C THR A 16 10.45 -6.90 -0.95
N VAL A 17 11.20 -6.45 0.04
CA VAL A 17 11.66 -5.06 0.16
C VAL A 17 13.19 -5.01 0.16
N ARG A 18 13.75 -3.89 -0.33
CA ARG A 18 15.21 -3.73 -0.38
C ARG A 18 15.79 -3.50 1.00
N ASP A 19 15.19 -2.61 1.78
CA ASP A 19 15.62 -2.23 3.12
C ASP A 19 14.40 -2.28 4.03
N LEU A 20 14.37 -3.29 4.89
CA LEU A 20 13.22 -3.56 5.77
C LEU A 20 12.90 -2.37 6.66
N ASN A 21 13.93 -1.77 7.28
CA ASN A 21 13.73 -0.68 8.23
C ASN A 21 13.11 0.54 7.55
N ARG A 22 13.57 0.90 6.36
CA ARG A 22 13.07 2.07 5.63
C ARG A 22 11.60 1.90 5.22
N THR A 23 11.24 0.74 4.69
CA THR A 23 9.86 0.47 4.29
C THR A 23 8.96 0.34 5.52
N ARG A 24 9.38 -0.39 6.54
CA ARG A 24 8.61 -0.50 7.79
C ARG A 24 8.37 0.86 8.42
N ASP A 25 9.41 1.68 8.53
CA ASP A 25 9.32 3.01 9.15
C ASP A 25 8.38 3.92 8.36
N PHE A 26 8.33 3.79 7.05
CA PHE A 26 7.36 4.51 6.22
C PHE A 26 5.92 4.15 6.60
N PHE A 27 5.60 2.86 6.68
CA PHE A 27 4.24 2.44 7.03
C PHE A 27 3.87 2.88 8.45
N ILE A 28 4.78 2.74 9.40
CA ILE A 28 4.50 3.09 10.81
C ILE A 28 4.54 4.60 11.01
N GLY A 29 5.62 5.26 10.60
CA GLY A 29 5.85 6.68 10.90
C GLY A 29 5.06 7.62 10.00
N CYS A 30 4.98 7.33 8.70
CA CYS A 30 4.27 8.19 7.75
C CYS A 30 2.77 7.87 7.71
N LEU A 31 2.41 6.60 7.60
CA LEU A 31 1.02 6.19 7.42
C LEU A 31 0.28 5.85 8.71
N GLY A 32 0.99 5.74 9.84
CA GLY A 32 0.36 5.45 11.13
C GLY A 32 -0.02 3.99 11.34
N TRP A 33 0.56 3.08 10.56
CA TRP A 33 0.33 1.64 10.73
C TRP A 33 1.04 1.14 11.99
N LYS A 34 0.73 -0.09 12.41
CA LYS A 34 1.35 -0.73 13.57
C LYS A 34 2.06 -2.01 13.17
N GLN A 35 3.18 -2.29 13.82
CA GLN A 35 3.84 -3.58 13.65
C GLN A 35 3.05 -4.63 14.45
N VAL A 36 2.70 -5.73 13.80
CA VAL A 36 1.91 -6.81 14.39
C VAL A 36 2.68 -8.12 14.48
N GLY A 37 3.90 -8.16 13.97
CA GLY A 37 4.75 -9.35 14.06
C GLY A 37 6.10 -9.13 13.42
N GLU A 38 6.98 -10.11 13.55
CA GLU A 38 8.31 -10.06 12.94
C GLU A 38 8.92 -11.46 12.81
N ARG A 39 9.93 -11.55 11.95
CA ARG A 39 10.81 -12.70 11.80
C ARG A 39 12.24 -12.18 11.73
N PRO A 40 12.92 -11.93 12.89
CA PRO A 40 14.22 -11.27 12.89
C PRO A 40 15.30 -12.02 12.10
N ALA A 41 15.23 -13.33 12.08
CA ALA A 41 16.24 -14.15 11.40
C ALA A 41 16.17 -14.11 9.87
N TYR A 42 15.01 -13.75 9.31
CA TYR A 42 14.83 -13.70 7.83
C TYR A 42 15.65 -12.56 7.19
N PRO A 43 15.55 -11.23 7.49
CA PRO A 43 14.63 -10.51 8.37
C PRO A 43 13.31 -10.09 7.72
N ALA A 44 12.26 -10.03 8.51
CA ALA A 44 10.93 -9.64 8.09
C ALA A 44 10.18 -8.93 9.21
N ALA A 45 9.24 -8.06 8.83
CA ALA A 45 8.34 -7.38 9.76
C ALA A 45 6.94 -7.35 9.16
N PHE A 46 5.93 -7.44 10.03
CA PHE A 46 4.53 -7.46 9.62
C PHE A 46 3.86 -6.21 10.16
N VAL A 47 3.19 -5.46 9.27
CA VAL A 47 2.53 -4.20 9.61
C VAL A 47 1.06 -4.24 9.21
N SER A 48 0.21 -3.50 9.93
CA SER A 48 -1.23 -3.48 9.66
C SER A 48 -1.83 -2.12 9.92
N ASP A 49 -2.84 -1.77 9.12
CA ASP A 49 -3.68 -0.58 9.33
C ASP A 49 -4.97 -0.92 10.09
N GLY A 50 -5.11 -2.16 10.56
CA GLY A 50 -6.32 -2.66 11.21
C GLY A 50 -7.28 -3.37 10.26
N HIS A 51 -7.07 -3.28 8.96
CA HIS A 51 -7.89 -3.93 7.93
C HIS A 51 -7.11 -4.98 7.15
N ILE A 52 -5.87 -4.68 6.80
CA ILE A 52 -5.01 -5.58 6.03
C ILE A 52 -3.65 -5.68 6.70
N THR A 53 -3.00 -6.81 6.57
CA THR A 53 -1.63 -7.01 7.01
C THR A 53 -0.71 -7.12 5.80
N LEU A 54 0.39 -6.38 5.83
CA LEU A 54 1.49 -6.53 4.89
C LEU A 54 2.62 -7.25 5.61
N THR A 55 3.18 -8.27 4.96
CA THR A 55 4.38 -8.94 5.45
C THR A 55 5.55 -8.48 4.60
N LEU A 56 6.51 -7.82 5.23
CA LEU A 56 7.66 -7.20 4.57
C LEU A 56 8.88 -8.10 4.77
N TRP A 57 9.46 -8.55 3.66
CA TRP A 57 10.56 -9.53 3.65
C TRP A 57 11.77 -8.90 2.98
N GLU A 58 12.88 -8.76 3.70
CA GLU A 58 14.06 -8.11 3.13
C GLU A 58 14.75 -9.01 2.12
N VAL A 59 15.19 -8.44 1.01
CA VAL A 59 16.01 -9.15 0.03
C VAL A 59 17.27 -9.69 0.68
N LYS A 60 17.74 -10.83 0.22
CA LYS A 60 18.93 -11.46 0.77
C LYS A 60 20.20 -10.67 0.45
N ASP A 61 20.30 -10.11 -0.74
CA ASP A 61 21.48 -9.36 -1.21
C ASP A 61 21.05 -8.00 -1.74
N HIS A 62 21.28 -6.95 -0.94
CA HIS A 62 20.90 -5.57 -1.30
C HIS A 62 21.60 -5.10 -2.57
N GLY A 63 22.87 -5.49 -2.77
CA GLY A 63 23.66 -5.05 -3.91
C GLY A 63 23.18 -5.62 -5.24
N ASN A 64 22.55 -6.78 -5.22
CA ASN A 64 22.03 -7.44 -6.42
C ASN A 64 20.49 -7.38 -6.53
N ALA A 65 19.84 -6.62 -5.64
CA ALA A 65 18.39 -6.47 -5.69
C ALA A 65 17.98 -5.72 -6.96
N VAL A 66 17.00 -6.27 -7.68
CA VAL A 66 16.50 -5.69 -8.94
C VAL A 66 15.20 -4.96 -8.66
N GLY A 67 15.17 -3.66 -9.00
CA GLY A 67 13.96 -2.85 -8.87
C GLY A 67 12.86 -3.36 -9.79
N PHE A 68 11.60 -3.18 -9.37
CA PHE A 68 10.45 -3.62 -10.16
C PHE A 68 10.09 -2.58 -11.22
N ASP A 69 9.99 -3.02 -12.46
CA ASP A 69 9.49 -2.21 -13.57
C ASP A 69 8.14 -2.78 -13.98
N ARG A 70 7.06 -2.03 -13.71
CA ARG A 70 5.69 -2.47 -13.97
C ARG A 70 5.38 -2.73 -15.43
N ARG A 71 6.21 -2.26 -16.33
CA ARG A 71 6.02 -2.44 -17.78
C ARG A 71 6.85 -3.58 -18.35
N ALA A 72 7.86 -4.04 -17.62
CA ALA A 72 8.79 -5.07 -18.08
C ALA A 72 8.75 -6.34 -17.22
N ASN A 73 8.39 -6.22 -15.94
CA ASN A 73 8.41 -7.35 -15.01
C ASN A 73 7.01 -7.88 -14.74
N ILE A 74 6.90 -9.17 -14.61
CA ILE A 74 5.67 -9.82 -14.13
C ILE A 74 5.66 -9.73 -12.61
N GLY A 75 4.57 -9.20 -12.02
CA GLY A 75 4.48 -9.09 -10.57
C GLY A 75 3.51 -8.01 -10.12
N LEU A 76 3.79 -7.40 -8.98
CA LEU A 76 2.93 -6.39 -8.37
C LEU A 76 3.05 -5.06 -9.11
N HIS A 77 2.04 -4.73 -9.92
CA HIS A 77 1.99 -3.46 -10.64
C HIS A 77 1.82 -2.29 -9.66
N HIS A 78 0.91 -2.43 -8.73
CA HIS A 78 0.69 -1.48 -7.62
C HIS A 78 -0.17 -2.13 -6.56
N LEU A 79 -0.18 -1.52 -5.38
CA LEU A 79 -1.01 -1.96 -4.26
C LEU A 79 -1.85 -0.76 -3.82
N ALA A 80 -3.17 -0.92 -3.82
CA ALA A 80 -4.10 0.17 -3.55
C ALA A 80 -4.71 0.04 -2.16
N PHE A 81 -4.70 1.15 -1.42
CA PHE A 81 -5.33 1.26 -0.11
C PHE A 81 -6.49 2.23 -0.17
N ARG A 82 -7.56 1.91 0.53
CA ARG A 82 -8.73 2.78 0.63
C ARG A 82 -8.50 3.81 1.73
N VAL A 83 -8.94 5.05 1.47
CA VAL A 83 -8.99 6.11 2.48
C VAL A 83 -10.44 6.52 2.73
N ALA A 84 -10.71 7.14 3.88
CA ALA A 84 -12.06 7.40 4.35
C ALA A 84 -12.79 8.48 3.55
N ASP A 85 -12.06 9.50 3.08
CA ASP A 85 -12.63 10.66 2.38
C ASP A 85 -11.55 11.35 1.54
N GLU A 86 -11.98 12.37 0.77
CA GLU A 86 -11.05 13.13 -0.07
C GLU A 86 -10.03 13.92 0.72
N GLN A 87 -10.42 14.45 1.88
CA GLN A 87 -9.51 15.20 2.75
C GLN A 87 -8.38 14.29 3.25
N SER A 88 -8.71 13.06 3.63
CA SER A 88 -7.71 12.07 4.03
C SER A 88 -6.76 11.75 2.89
N LEU A 89 -7.26 11.70 1.66
CA LEU A 89 -6.42 11.46 0.47
C LEU A 89 -5.40 12.58 0.29
N VAL A 90 -5.84 13.83 0.38
CA VAL A 90 -4.93 15.00 0.29
C VAL A 90 -3.91 14.98 1.42
N GLU A 91 -4.36 14.73 2.65
CA GLU A 91 -3.49 14.70 3.83
C GLU A 91 -2.42 13.63 3.72
N ILE A 92 -2.78 12.43 3.27
CA ILE A 92 -1.82 11.34 3.17
C ILE A 92 -0.75 11.65 2.11
N VAL A 93 -1.13 12.26 1.00
CA VAL A 93 -0.17 12.66 -0.04
C VAL A 93 0.79 13.72 0.48
N GLU A 94 0.30 14.69 1.26
CA GLU A 94 1.15 15.71 1.88
C GLU A 94 2.15 15.07 2.85
N ARG A 95 1.71 14.11 3.67
CA ARG A 95 2.59 13.38 4.59
C ARG A 95 3.67 12.60 3.84
N ILE A 96 3.28 11.93 2.76
CA ILE A 96 4.21 11.15 1.94
C ILE A 96 5.22 12.06 1.24
N ALA A 97 4.76 13.19 0.69
CA ALA A 97 5.65 14.14 0.01
C ALA A 97 6.72 14.70 0.96
N ALA A 98 6.43 14.79 2.26
CA ALA A 98 7.38 15.25 3.27
C ALA A 98 8.27 14.11 3.81
N TRP A 99 8.00 12.86 3.48
CA TRP A 99 8.77 11.72 3.96
C TRP A 99 9.99 11.47 3.07
N PRO A 100 11.15 11.11 3.66
CA PRO A 100 12.37 10.91 2.88
C PRO A 100 12.25 9.81 1.82
N ASP A 101 12.85 10.05 0.66
CA ASP A 101 13.01 9.08 -0.42
C ASP A 101 11.72 8.56 -1.05
N THR A 102 10.63 9.29 -0.88
CA THR A 102 9.37 9.00 -1.56
C THR A 102 9.27 9.76 -2.88
N THR A 103 8.42 9.28 -3.77
CA THR A 103 8.11 9.98 -5.03
C THR A 103 6.60 10.02 -5.21
N ILE A 104 6.07 11.18 -5.56
CA ILE A 104 4.66 11.31 -5.92
C ILE A 104 4.56 11.18 -7.43
N GLU A 105 3.94 10.12 -7.93
CA GLU A 105 3.74 9.95 -9.38
C GLU A 105 2.67 10.92 -9.86
N PHE A 106 1.54 10.98 -9.16
CA PHE A 106 0.53 12.02 -9.36
C PHE A 106 -0.24 12.30 -8.08
N ALA A 107 -0.61 13.58 -7.91
CA ALA A 107 -1.43 14.07 -6.79
C ALA A 107 -2.89 13.59 -6.94
N PRO A 108 -3.73 13.80 -5.91
CA PRO A 108 -5.12 13.36 -5.99
C PRO A 108 -5.84 13.90 -7.23
N GLU A 109 -6.47 12.98 -7.98
CA GLU A 109 -7.23 13.29 -9.18
C GLU A 109 -8.35 12.26 -9.38
N LEU A 110 -9.26 12.52 -10.30
CA LEU A 110 -10.29 11.56 -10.61
C LEU A 110 -9.69 10.31 -11.24
N LEU A 111 -10.15 9.15 -10.80
CA LEU A 111 -9.81 7.87 -11.42
C LEU A 111 -10.68 7.73 -12.67
N GLY A 112 -10.08 7.90 -13.84
CA GLY A 112 -10.82 7.94 -15.09
C GLY A 112 -11.82 9.10 -15.08
N GLN A 113 -13.11 8.79 -15.22
CA GLN A 113 -14.18 9.78 -15.19
C GLN A 113 -14.84 9.91 -13.80
N GLY A 114 -14.27 9.27 -12.80
CA GLY A 114 -14.80 9.25 -11.45
C GLY A 114 -15.88 8.18 -11.27
N PRO A 115 -16.59 8.13 -10.13
CA PRO A 115 -16.53 9.10 -9.02
C PRO A 115 -15.34 8.92 -8.07
N LYS A 116 -14.58 7.83 -8.17
CA LYS A 116 -13.41 7.61 -7.32
C LYS A 116 -12.33 8.66 -7.58
N THR A 117 -11.61 9.02 -6.51
CA THR A 117 -10.39 9.82 -6.61
C THR A 117 -9.21 9.00 -6.10
N HIS A 118 -8.03 9.25 -6.62
CA HIS A 118 -6.86 8.49 -6.24
C HIS A 118 -5.57 9.30 -6.37
N ALA A 119 -4.51 8.77 -5.77
CA ALA A 119 -3.16 9.28 -5.92
C ALA A 119 -2.21 8.09 -6.00
N MET A 120 -1.07 8.27 -6.67
CA MET A 120 -0.08 7.23 -6.86
C MET A 120 1.27 7.72 -6.39
N VAL A 121 1.95 6.89 -5.59
CA VAL A 121 3.24 7.24 -5.01
C VAL A 121 4.19 6.03 -5.07
N TYR A 122 5.47 6.29 -4.85
CA TYR A 122 6.46 5.25 -4.58
C TYR A 122 6.97 5.44 -3.15
N GLU A 123 6.88 4.38 -2.33
CA GLU A 123 7.46 4.40 -1.00
C GLU A 123 9.00 4.33 -1.11
N PRO A 124 9.76 4.51 0.00
CA PRO A 124 11.23 4.63 -0.08
C PRO A 124 11.95 3.48 -0.77
N GLY A 125 11.37 2.29 -0.77
CA GLY A 125 11.96 1.11 -1.43
C GLY A 125 11.58 0.95 -2.90
N GLY A 126 10.73 1.84 -3.42
CA GLY A 126 10.32 1.82 -4.83
C GLY A 126 9.06 1.02 -5.13
N ILE A 127 8.33 0.58 -4.12
CA ILE A 127 7.05 -0.10 -4.32
C ILE A 127 5.99 0.95 -4.66
N ARG A 128 5.19 0.66 -5.69
CA ARG A 128 4.18 1.58 -6.19
C ARG A 128 2.88 1.39 -5.43
N LEU A 129 2.45 2.44 -4.72
CA LEU A 129 1.28 2.44 -3.87
C LEU A 129 0.24 3.42 -4.41
N GLU A 130 -1.03 3.01 -4.37
CA GLU A 130 -2.16 3.84 -4.72
C GLU A 130 -3.01 4.07 -3.47
N PHE A 131 -3.58 5.26 -3.37
CA PHE A 131 -4.55 5.58 -2.31
C PHE A 131 -5.83 6.02 -3.01
N THR A 132 -6.96 5.42 -2.62
CA THR A 132 -8.22 5.58 -3.35
C THR A 132 -9.35 5.92 -2.38
N TYR A 133 -10.10 6.96 -2.73
CA TYR A 133 -11.37 7.26 -2.08
C TYR A 133 -12.51 6.88 -3.02
N ASP A 134 -13.42 6.07 -2.49
CA ASP A 134 -14.61 5.60 -3.21
C ASP A 134 -15.88 6.05 -2.47
N PRO A 135 -16.61 7.07 -2.97
CA PRO A 135 -17.84 7.52 -2.33
C PRO A 135 -18.90 6.42 -2.18
N ALA A 136 -18.95 5.50 -3.14
CA ALA A 136 -19.91 4.40 -3.12
C ALA A 136 -19.61 3.38 -2.01
N ALA A 137 -18.32 3.08 -1.78
CA ALA A 137 -17.90 2.16 -0.71
C ALA A 137 -18.20 2.74 0.67
N GLN A 138 -18.02 4.06 0.86
CA GLN A 138 -18.35 4.74 2.11
C GLN A 138 -19.85 4.67 2.40
N SER A 139 -20.70 4.91 1.39
CA SER A 139 -22.14 4.78 1.52
C SER A 139 -22.54 3.35 1.88
N GLY A 140 -21.86 2.34 1.31
CA GLY A 140 -22.08 0.94 1.63
C GLY A 140 -21.74 0.59 3.07
N SER A 141 -20.67 1.12 3.63
CA SER A 141 -20.27 0.85 5.01
C SER A 141 -21.26 1.41 6.03
N ASN A 142 -21.91 2.53 5.71
CA ASN A 142 -22.91 3.13 6.57
C ASN A 142 -24.20 2.28 6.66
N ARG A 143 -24.42 1.39 5.71
CA ARG A 143 -25.59 0.50 5.72
C ARG A 143 -25.39 -0.74 6.58
N ALA A 144 -24.15 -1.07 6.87
CA ALA A 144 -23.80 -2.24 7.66
C ALA A 144 -23.78 -1.96 9.17
N GLY A 145 -23.91 -0.70 9.55
CA GLY A 145 -23.96 -0.27 10.94
C GLY A 145 -25.30 -0.37 11.58
#